data_04958e2dadc3957a8b79c8cca0ff429a
#
_entry.id   04958e2dadc3957a8b79c8cca0ff429a
#
_cell.length_a   1.000
_cell.length_b   1.000
_cell.length_c   1.000
_cell.angle_alpha   90.00
_cell.angle_beta   90.00
_cell.angle_gamma   90.00
#
_symmetry.space_group_name_H-M   'P 1'
#
loop_
_entity.id
_entity.type
_entity.pdbx_description
1 polymer ?
#
loop_
_entity_poly.entity_id
_entity_poly.type
_entity_poly.pdbx_seq_one_letter_code
_entity_poly.pdbx_strand_id
1 'polypeptide(L)'
;KLAKAFPDLIIILNHFSGPLGIGPYENKQAEIFPQWQKDLKELSQHENVYAKLGGLAMPVNGFGFHMQAKPPTSDEFVSKQKAYYETALEYFTSKRCMFESNFPVDKASISYPVLWNAFKKIAKDFSSAEKDQLFYQTAAKVYRITD
;
A
#
# COMPACT_ATOMS: atom_id res chain seq x y z
N LYS A 1 19.87 5.34 0.82
CA LYS A 1 21.12 5.56 0.06
C LYS A 1 20.82 5.79 -1.42
N LEU A 2 20.15 4.86 -2.15
CA LEU A 2 19.86 4.97 -3.58
C LEU A 2 19.11 6.27 -3.93
N ALA A 3 17.99 6.55 -3.27
CA ALA A 3 17.17 7.73 -3.51
C ALA A 3 17.95 9.05 -3.36
N LYS A 4 18.86 9.11 -2.39
CA LYS A 4 19.73 10.27 -2.17
C LYS A 4 20.83 10.39 -3.22
N ALA A 5 21.38 9.26 -3.68
CA ALA A 5 22.47 9.23 -4.65
C ALA A 5 22.00 9.59 -6.08
N PHE A 6 20.73 9.30 -6.39
CA PHE A 6 20.13 9.50 -7.71
C PHE A 6 18.81 10.26 -7.58
N PRO A 7 18.83 11.58 -7.31
CA PRO A 7 17.62 12.35 -7.04
C PRO A 7 16.66 12.45 -8.25
N ASP A 8 17.19 12.33 -9.46
CA ASP A 8 16.41 12.35 -10.70
C ASP A 8 15.78 11.00 -11.06
N LEU A 9 16.17 9.92 -10.36
CA LEU A 9 15.60 8.59 -10.55
C LEU A 9 14.29 8.45 -9.79
N ILE A 10 13.19 8.22 -10.49
CA ILE A 10 11.92 7.87 -9.86
C ILE A 10 12.03 6.46 -9.27
N ILE A 11 11.78 6.35 -7.98
CA ILE A 11 11.80 5.10 -7.23
C ILE A 11 10.37 4.80 -6.76
N ILE A 12 9.87 3.62 -7.06
CA ILE A 12 8.54 3.18 -6.66
C ILE A 12 8.69 2.05 -5.63
N LEU A 13 8.18 2.28 -4.43
CA LEU A 13 8.08 1.27 -3.38
C LEU A 13 6.89 0.36 -3.69
N ASN A 14 7.15 -0.87 -4.13
CA ASN A 14 6.11 -1.87 -4.33
C ASN A 14 5.58 -2.38 -3.00
N HIS A 15 4.26 -2.59 -2.92
CA HIS A 15 3.59 -3.33 -1.85
C HIS A 15 4.01 -2.86 -0.44
N PHE A 16 3.94 -1.54 -0.19
CA PHE A 16 4.34 -0.95 1.10
C PHE A 16 5.78 -1.29 1.53
N SER A 17 6.67 -1.55 0.58
CA SER A 17 8.03 -2.06 0.84
C SER A 17 8.07 -3.46 1.51
N GLY A 18 6.96 -4.23 1.38
CA GLY A 18 6.89 -5.65 1.71
C GLY A 18 7.00 -6.00 3.20
N PRO A 19 6.15 -5.47 4.08
CA PRO A 19 6.16 -5.90 5.48
C PRO A 19 5.89 -7.40 5.58
N LEU A 20 6.83 -8.16 6.17
CA LEU A 20 6.75 -9.61 6.27
C LEU A 20 5.93 -10.03 7.49
N GLY A 21 5.18 -11.14 7.37
CA GLY A 21 4.36 -11.70 8.44
C GLY A 21 4.36 -13.23 8.48
N ILE A 22 5.37 -13.88 7.88
CA ILE A 22 5.51 -15.34 7.85
C ILE A 22 6.90 -15.77 8.34
N GLY A 23 7.08 -17.07 8.59
CA GLY A 23 8.35 -17.63 9.06
C GLY A 23 8.77 -16.99 10.39
N PRO A 24 9.99 -16.44 10.51
CA PRO A 24 10.47 -15.83 11.75
C PRO A 24 9.68 -14.56 12.15
N TYR A 25 8.84 -14.03 11.26
CA TYR A 25 8.02 -12.82 11.45
C TYR A 25 6.54 -13.14 11.70
N GLU A 26 6.17 -14.42 11.77
CA GLU A 26 4.80 -14.85 12.01
C GLU A 26 4.27 -14.30 13.35
N ASN A 27 3.06 -13.73 13.32
CA ASN A 27 2.40 -13.09 14.47
C ASN A 27 3.18 -11.93 15.12
N LYS A 28 4.17 -11.36 14.42
CA LYS A 28 4.99 -10.24 14.94
C LYS A 28 4.67 -8.90 14.28
N GLN A 29 3.53 -8.74 13.62
CA GLN A 29 3.17 -7.50 12.93
C GLN A 29 3.23 -6.28 13.87
N ALA A 30 2.77 -6.43 15.14
CA ALA A 30 2.80 -5.35 16.12
C ALA A 30 4.24 -4.95 16.54
N GLU A 31 5.18 -5.89 16.53
CA GLU A 31 6.60 -5.63 16.83
C GLU A 31 7.32 -4.99 15.65
N ILE A 32 6.95 -5.39 14.42
CA ILE A 32 7.60 -4.95 13.17
C ILE A 32 7.09 -3.58 12.73
N PHE A 33 5.82 -3.29 12.95
CA PHE A 33 5.16 -2.09 12.46
C PHE A 33 5.87 -0.78 12.85
N PRO A 34 6.34 -0.56 14.10
CA PRO A 34 7.06 0.66 14.46
C PRO A 34 8.37 0.86 13.69
N GLN A 35 9.13 -0.22 13.44
CA GLN A 35 10.36 -0.13 12.66
C GLN A 35 10.03 0.15 11.19
N TRP A 36 9.02 -0.52 10.63
CA TRP A 36 8.53 -0.26 9.27
C TRP A 36 8.09 1.20 9.11
N GLN A 37 7.34 1.77 10.07
CA GLN A 37 6.94 3.18 10.06
C GLN A 37 8.16 4.12 10.02
N LYS A 38 9.16 3.84 10.85
CA LYS A 38 10.39 4.65 10.91
C LYS A 38 11.13 4.62 9.57
N ASP A 39 11.30 3.45 8.98
CA ASP A 39 12.01 3.27 7.71
C ASP A 39 11.23 3.94 6.55
N LEU A 40 9.91 3.81 6.56
CA LEU A 40 9.03 4.43 5.58
C LEU A 40 9.08 5.97 5.68
N LYS A 41 9.11 6.50 6.90
CA LYS A 41 9.26 7.94 7.16
C LYS A 41 10.59 8.47 6.65
N GLU A 42 11.69 7.74 6.84
CA GLU A 42 12.99 8.12 6.29
C GLU A 42 12.96 8.15 4.77
N LEU A 43 12.37 7.14 4.13
CA LEU A 43 12.23 7.09 2.67
C LEU A 43 11.36 8.23 2.12
N SER A 44 10.32 8.61 2.83
CA SER A 44 9.40 9.68 2.40
C SER A 44 10.05 11.07 2.34
N GLN A 45 11.20 11.27 2.98
CA GLN A 45 11.99 12.51 2.91
C GLN A 45 12.61 12.74 1.50
N HIS A 46 12.60 11.73 0.65
CA HIS A 46 13.11 11.83 -0.72
C HIS A 46 11.95 12.03 -1.69
N GLU A 47 11.91 13.18 -2.35
CA GLU A 47 10.80 13.57 -3.25
C GLU A 47 10.67 12.67 -4.49
N ASN A 48 11.74 12.00 -4.88
CA ASN A 48 11.78 11.05 -5.98
C ASN A 48 11.25 9.64 -5.62
N VAL A 49 10.77 9.43 -4.39
CA VAL A 49 10.21 8.15 -3.94
C VAL A 49 8.70 8.22 -3.89
N TYR A 50 8.06 7.24 -4.51
CA TYR A 50 6.61 7.04 -4.60
C TYR A 50 6.23 5.71 -3.95
N ALA A 51 5.01 5.58 -3.44
CA ALA A 51 4.52 4.38 -2.78
C ALA A 51 3.30 3.79 -3.50
N LYS A 52 3.37 2.48 -3.80
CA LYS A 52 2.21 1.70 -4.26
C LYS A 52 1.49 1.09 -3.07
N LEU A 53 0.22 1.47 -2.93
CA LEU A 53 -0.66 1.08 -1.83
C LEU A 53 -1.52 -0.12 -2.27
N GLY A 54 -0.96 -1.30 -2.16
CA GLY A 54 -1.59 -2.57 -2.47
C GLY A 54 -0.65 -3.73 -2.20
N GLY A 55 -1.13 -4.96 -2.39
CA GLY A 55 -0.33 -6.17 -2.17
C GLY A 55 -0.27 -6.66 -0.72
N LEU A 56 -0.88 -5.98 0.25
CA LEU A 56 -0.90 -6.46 1.64
C LEU A 56 -1.80 -7.68 1.86
N ALA A 57 -2.64 -8.05 0.89
CA ALA A 57 -3.43 -9.26 0.97
C ALA A 57 -2.63 -10.53 0.64
N MET A 58 -1.40 -10.41 0.15
CA MET A 58 -0.52 -11.56 -0.10
C MET A 58 -0.30 -12.39 1.17
N PRO A 59 -0.26 -13.74 1.05
CA PRO A 59 0.04 -14.63 2.18
C PRO A 59 1.30 -14.25 2.96
N VAL A 60 2.33 -13.76 2.26
CA VAL A 60 3.64 -13.39 2.84
C VAL A 60 3.55 -12.26 3.89
N ASN A 61 2.50 -11.45 3.84
CA ASN A 61 2.28 -10.36 4.81
C ASN A 61 1.61 -10.83 6.12
N GLY A 62 1.18 -12.10 6.20
CA GLY A 62 0.72 -12.73 7.44
C GLY A 62 -0.66 -12.32 7.93
N PHE A 63 -1.50 -11.67 7.12
CA PHE A 63 -2.87 -11.31 7.51
C PHE A 63 -3.85 -12.50 7.48
N GLY A 64 -3.46 -13.62 6.88
CA GLY A 64 -4.18 -14.88 6.95
C GLY A 64 -5.49 -14.96 6.16
N PHE A 65 -5.80 -13.99 5.32
CA PHE A 65 -7.06 -13.97 4.55
C PHE A 65 -7.24 -15.20 3.65
N HIS A 66 -6.14 -15.69 3.06
CA HIS A 66 -6.14 -16.87 2.17
C HIS A 66 -6.48 -18.19 2.89
N MET A 67 -6.41 -18.21 4.22
CA MET A 67 -6.73 -19.39 5.05
C MET A 67 -8.16 -19.37 5.60
N GLN A 68 -8.90 -18.30 5.37
CA GLN A 68 -10.26 -18.17 5.87
C GLN A 68 -11.23 -18.99 5.01
N ALA A 69 -12.26 -19.57 5.65
CA ALA A 69 -13.31 -20.32 4.97
C ALA A 69 -14.12 -19.47 3.98
N LYS A 70 -14.18 -18.15 4.23
CA LYS A 70 -14.79 -17.16 3.34
C LYS A 70 -13.82 -16.00 3.13
N PRO A 71 -13.74 -15.46 1.91
CA PRO A 71 -12.95 -14.26 1.65
C PRO A 71 -13.42 -13.09 2.54
N PRO A 72 -12.52 -12.17 2.94
CA PRO A 72 -12.88 -11.05 3.77
C PRO A 72 -13.83 -10.10 3.05
N THR A 73 -14.66 -9.42 3.83
CA THR A 73 -15.37 -8.23 3.38
C THR A 73 -14.42 -7.03 3.29
N SER A 74 -14.84 -5.96 2.62
CA SER A 74 -14.05 -4.73 2.57
C SER A 74 -13.87 -4.08 3.95
N ASP A 75 -14.80 -4.28 4.89
CA ASP A 75 -14.68 -3.76 6.25
C ASP A 75 -13.65 -4.55 7.06
N GLU A 76 -13.66 -5.87 6.96
CA GLU A 76 -12.64 -6.73 7.59
C GLU A 76 -11.24 -6.45 7.06
N PHE A 77 -11.11 -6.27 5.76
CA PHE A 77 -9.84 -5.87 5.15
C PHE A 77 -9.36 -4.52 5.73
N VAL A 78 -10.22 -3.50 5.70
CA VAL A 78 -9.89 -2.17 6.22
C VAL A 78 -9.52 -2.25 7.70
N SER A 79 -10.29 -2.95 8.53
CA SER A 79 -10.03 -3.04 9.97
C SER A 79 -8.65 -3.62 10.29
N LYS A 80 -8.16 -4.57 9.48
CA LYS A 80 -6.84 -5.21 9.69
C LYS A 80 -5.66 -4.45 9.11
N GLN A 81 -5.88 -3.69 8.03
CA GLN A 81 -4.75 -3.13 7.26
C GLN A 81 -4.71 -1.60 7.23
N LYS A 82 -5.77 -0.92 7.69
CA LYS A 82 -5.92 0.54 7.60
C LYS A 82 -4.70 1.30 8.09
N ALA A 83 -4.09 0.86 9.19
CA ALA A 83 -2.92 1.52 9.77
C ALA A 83 -1.74 1.65 8.79
N TYR A 84 -1.50 0.65 7.94
CA TYR A 84 -0.46 0.71 6.91
C TYR A 84 -0.76 1.75 5.85
N TYR A 85 -2.04 1.81 5.40
CA TYR A 85 -2.49 2.79 4.41
C TYR A 85 -2.41 4.21 4.96
N GLU A 86 -2.91 4.44 6.17
CA GLU A 86 -2.89 5.76 6.82
C GLU A 86 -1.45 6.25 7.03
N THR A 87 -0.55 5.40 7.50
CA THR A 87 0.87 5.76 7.67
C THR A 87 1.51 6.15 6.34
N ALA A 88 1.30 5.37 5.29
CA ALA A 88 1.88 5.69 3.99
C ALA A 88 1.31 7.00 3.41
N LEU A 89 -0.01 7.21 3.55
CA LEU A 89 -0.69 8.44 3.11
C LEU A 89 -0.26 9.67 3.91
N GLU A 90 0.00 9.52 5.22
CA GLU A 90 0.55 10.58 6.05
C GLU A 90 1.94 11.02 5.58
N TYR A 91 2.82 10.06 5.26
CA TYR A 91 4.21 10.37 4.94
C TYR A 91 4.45 10.77 3.48
N PHE A 92 3.79 10.12 2.53
CA PHE A 92 3.98 10.39 1.10
C PHE A 92 2.92 11.31 0.50
N THR A 93 1.81 11.56 1.20
CA THR A 93 0.62 12.26 0.72
C THR A 93 -0.01 11.59 -0.52
N SER A 94 -1.21 12.05 -0.91
CA SER A 94 -1.87 11.55 -2.14
C SER A 94 -1.05 11.77 -3.41
N LYS A 95 -0.18 12.79 -3.42
CA LYS A 95 0.64 13.16 -4.60
C LYS A 95 1.77 12.16 -4.92
N ARG A 96 2.13 11.33 -3.96
CA ARG A 96 3.19 10.33 -4.11
C ARG A 96 2.74 8.92 -3.72
N CYS A 97 1.42 8.72 -3.56
CA CYS A 97 0.79 7.42 -3.36
C CYS A 97 -0.09 7.05 -4.55
N MET A 98 -0.18 5.77 -4.87
CA MET A 98 -1.10 5.24 -5.86
C MET A 98 -1.65 3.89 -5.38
N PHE A 99 -2.97 3.66 -5.52
CA PHE A 99 -3.56 2.35 -5.25
C PHE A 99 -3.20 1.36 -6.35
N GLU A 100 -3.00 0.11 -5.93
CA GLU A 100 -2.81 -1.02 -6.84
C GLU A 100 -3.58 -2.26 -6.38
N SER A 101 -4.06 -3.06 -7.32
CA SER A 101 -4.77 -4.29 -6.98
C SER A 101 -3.85 -5.46 -6.63
N ASN A 102 -2.63 -5.47 -7.16
CA ASN A 102 -1.71 -6.61 -7.14
C ASN A 102 -2.35 -7.91 -7.69
N PHE A 103 -3.35 -7.79 -8.57
CA PHE A 103 -3.98 -8.94 -9.21
C PHE A 103 -3.13 -9.45 -10.38
N PRO A 104 -3.04 -10.79 -10.55
CA PRO A 104 -3.87 -11.82 -9.89
C PRO A 104 -3.33 -12.35 -8.55
N VAL A 105 -2.22 -11.85 -8.02
CA VAL A 105 -1.59 -12.43 -6.80
C VAL A 105 -2.52 -12.35 -5.59
N ASP A 106 -3.11 -11.20 -5.32
CA ASP A 106 -4.02 -11.00 -4.18
C ASP A 106 -5.36 -11.76 -4.32
N LYS A 107 -5.66 -12.34 -5.50
CA LYS A 107 -6.87 -13.14 -5.72
C LYS A 107 -6.98 -14.33 -4.76
N ALA A 108 -5.86 -14.86 -4.29
CA ALA A 108 -5.85 -15.93 -3.30
C ALA A 108 -6.49 -15.53 -1.96
N SER A 109 -6.55 -14.25 -1.66
CA SER A 109 -6.96 -13.71 -0.37
C SER A 109 -8.24 -12.85 -0.42
N ILE A 110 -8.48 -12.16 -1.54
CA ILE A 110 -9.57 -11.18 -1.63
C ILE A 110 -10.08 -11.08 -3.08
N SER A 111 -11.36 -10.80 -3.27
CA SER A 111 -11.88 -10.54 -4.61
C SER A 111 -11.58 -9.11 -5.07
N TYR A 112 -11.41 -8.92 -6.38
CA TYR A 112 -11.11 -7.61 -6.99
C TYR A 112 -12.11 -6.51 -6.60
N PRO A 113 -13.44 -6.73 -6.68
CA PRO A 113 -14.41 -5.70 -6.29
C PRO A 113 -14.33 -5.33 -4.81
N VAL A 114 -14.10 -6.32 -3.94
CA VAL A 114 -13.99 -6.10 -2.47
C VAL A 114 -12.75 -5.28 -2.15
N LEU A 115 -11.62 -5.55 -2.79
CA LEU A 115 -10.38 -4.78 -2.63
C LEU A 115 -10.58 -3.31 -3.03
N TRP A 116 -11.16 -3.05 -4.21
CA TRP A 116 -11.42 -1.68 -4.65
C TRP A 116 -12.45 -0.95 -3.78
N ASN A 117 -13.44 -1.67 -3.24
CA ASN A 117 -14.35 -1.10 -2.24
C ASN A 117 -13.64 -0.75 -0.93
N ALA A 118 -12.65 -1.56 -0.51
CA ALA A 118 -11.81 -1.23 0.64
C ALA A 118 -11.00 0.05 0.41
N PHE A 119 -10.38 0.21 -0.76
CA PHE A 119 -9.66 1.44 -1.13
C PHE A 119 -10.57 2.67 -1.12
N LYS A 120 -11.79 2.56 -1.65
CA LYS A 120 -12.79 3.64 -1.57
C LYS A 120 -13.14 4.00 -0.13
N LYS A 121 -13.23 3.03 0.78
CA LYS A 121 -13.47 3.26 2.20
C LYS A 121 -12.28 3.94 2.88
N ILE A 122 -11.05 3.53 2.57
CA ILE A 122 -9.83 4.17 3.07
C ILE A 122 -9.78 5.63 2.60
N ALA A 123 -10.13 5.88 1.35
CA ALA A 123 -10.08 7.23 0.76
C ALA A 123 -11.35 8.08 1.00
N LYS A 124 -12.33 7.61 1.81
CA LYS A 124 -13.66 8.25 1.88
C LYS A 124 -13.61 9.73 2.23
N ASP A 125 -12.74 10.11 3.17
CA ASP A 125 -12.64 11.47 3.73
C ASP A 125 -11.66 12.39 2.95
N PHE A 126 -11.00 11.86 1.91
CA PHE A 126 -10.16 12.66 1.02
C PHE A 126 -11.00 13.50 0.05
N SER A 127 -10.46 14.65 -0.34
CA SER A 127 -11.05 15.50 -1.39
C SER A 127 -11.09 14.78 -2.75
N SER A 128 -11.92 15.28 -3.69
CA SER A 128 -11.98 14.72 -5.04
C SER A 128 -10.63 14.74 -5.76
N ALA A 129 -9.84 15.80 -5.57
CA ALA A 129 -8.52 15.92 -6.17
C ALA A 129 -7.52 14.90 -5.59
N GLU A 130 -7.56 14.65 -4.29
CA GLU A 130 -6.72 13.63 -3.65
C GLU A 130 -7.12 12.22 -4.07
N LYS A 131 -8.42 11.96 -4.18
CA LYS A 131 -8.92 10.69 -4.72
C LYS A 131 -8.43 10.47 -6.15
N ASP A 132 -8.51 11.48 -7.00
CA ASP A 132 -8.01 11.41 -8.36
C ASP A 132 -6.50 11.11 -8.41
N GLN A 133 -5.69 11.73 -7.53
CA GLN A 133 -4.28 11.39 -7.38
C GLN A 133 -4.09 9.91 -7.04
N LEU A 134 -4.78 9.40 -6.02
CA LEU A 134 -4.62 8.04 -5.51
C LEU A 134 -5.07 6.96 -6.50
N PHE A 135 -6.15 7.21 -7.24
CA PHE A 135 -6.74 6.21 -8.13
C PHE A 135 -6.23 6.30 -9.57
N TYR A 136 -5.62 7.42 -9.98
CA TYR A 136 -5.20 7.60 -11.37
C TYR A 136 -3.95 8.47 -11.55
N GLN A 137 -3.97 9.76 -11.18
CA GLN A 137 -3.00 10.76 -11.62
C GLN A 137 -1.56 10.45 -11.22
N THR A 138 -1.34 9.96 -9.99
CA THR A 138 0.01 9.61 -9.52
C THR A 138 0.59 8.47 -10.35
N ALA A 139 -0.20 7.44 -10.65
CA ALA A 139 0.24 6.34 -11.50
C ALA A 139 0.49 6.81 -12.94
N ALA A 140 -0.43 7.59 -13.52
CA ALA A 140 -0.29 8.14 -14.87
C ALA A 140 1.02 8.94 -15.01
N LYS A 141 1.29 9.83 -14.05
CA LYS A 141 2.53 10.62 -14.01
C LYS A 141 3.76 9.74 -13.94
N VAL A 142 3.82 8.81 -12.99
CA VAL A 142 5.01 8.02 -12.68
C VAL A 142 5.33 7.02 -13.79
N TYR A 143 4.31 6.40 -14.37
CA TYR A 143 4.44 5.44 -15.46
C TYR A 143 4.37 6.09 -16.87
N ARG A 144 4.21 7.43 -16.94
CA ARG A 144 4.14 8.18 -18.19
C ARG A 144 3.02 7.67 -19.09
N ILE A 145 1.85 7.38 -18.49
CA ILE A 145 0.66 6.99 -19.23
C ILE A 145 0.08 8.26 -19.86
N THR A 146 0.06 8.30 -21.18
CA THR A 146 -0.59 9.35 -21.97
C THR A 146 -1.87 8.76 -22.55
N ASP A 147 -2.97 9.50 -22.46
CA ASP A 147 -4.23 9.17 -23.13
C ASP A 147 -4.09 9.31 -24.66
#